data_179e2066b79d39e743e0fbaea7e60b54
#
_entry.id   179e2066b79d39e743e0fbaea7e60b54
#
_cell.length_a   1.000
_cell.length_b   1.000
_cell.length_c   1.000
_cell.angle_alpha   90.00
_cell.angle_beta   90.00
_cell.angle_gamma   90.00
#
_symmetry.space_group_name_H-M   'P 1'
#
loop_
_entity.id
_entity.type
_entity.pdbx_description
1 polymer ?
#
loop_
_entity_poly.entity_id
_entity_poly.type
_entity_poly.pdbx_seq_one_letter_code
_entity_poly.pdbx_strand_id
1 'polypeptide(L)'
;MDLDLTQTWSVLGWLEQAIDAKGVETCLLTYAARFGLSALFAGWVPRLDPSIASDISSRILFQKLPPEWAARYNKQNYVFLDPVVQRLQTDRNLFSWTDAYNSCSSSNDVKRVGGEASEFGLVDGLVVPIQSVDGALAAFSFGGGRLELGEEDAAAFAVVTNFAAGRL
;
A
#
# COMPACT_ATOMS: atom_id res chain seq x y z
N MET A 1 -11.24 -7.54 -25.40
CA MET A 1 -11.41 -7.53 -23.93
C MET A 1 -11.83 -6.12 -23.57
N ASP A 2 -13.12 -5.97 -23.27
CA ASP A 2 -13.63 -4.65 -22.91
C ASP A 2 -13.15 -4.32 -21.49
N LEU A 3 -12.23 -3.35 -21.40
CA LEU A 3 -11.93 -2.67 -20.14
C LEU A 3 -13.24 -2.20 -19.52
N ASP A 4 -13.60 -2.74 -18.36
CA ASP A 4 -14.72 -2.17 -17.61
C ASP A 4 -14.30 -0.85 -16.94
N LEU A 5 -13.99 0.12 -17.79
CA LEU A 5 -13.67 1.49 -17.39
C LEU A 5 -14.82 2.14 -16.62
N THR A 6 -16.06 1.64 -16.79
CA THR A 6 -17.25 2.16 -16.12
C THR A 6 -17.09 2.15 -14.62
N GLN A 7 -16.50 1.09 -14.06
CA GLN A 7 -16.28 0.98 -12.63
C GLN A 7 -15.15 1.89 -12.14
N THR A 8 -14.09 2.05 -12.92
CA THR A 8 -13.00 2.99 -12.60
C THR A 8 -13.52 4.43 -12.56
N TRP A 9 -14.32 4.83 -13.56
CA TRP A 9 -14.94 6.15 -13.57
C TRP A 9 -15.90 6.37 -12.41
N SER A 10 -16.67 5.34 -12.02
CA SER A 10 -17.56 5.43 -10.87
C SER A 10 -16.79 5.68 -9.57
N VAL A 11 -15.66 4.99 -9.38
CA VAL A 11 -14.81 5.18 -8.19
C VAL A 11 -14.19 6.59 -8.15
N LEU A 12 -13.74 7.12 -9.28
CA LEU A 12 -13.25 8.51 -9.34
C LEU A 12 -14.34 9.50 -8.95
N GLY A 13 -15.58 9.28 -9.41
CA GLY A 13 -16.73 10.08 -9.01
C GLY A 13 -17.03 9.99 -7.50
N TRP A 14 -16.91 8.83 -6.88
CA TRP A 14 -17.08 8.68 -5.43
C TRP A 14 -15.96 9.39 -4.66
N LEU A 15 -14.73 9.26 -5.12
CA LEU A 15 -13.59 9.96 -4.54
C LEU A 15 -13.75 11.48 -4.61
N GLU A 16 -14.31 12.01 -5.72
CA GLU A 16 -14.57 13.43 -5.87
C GLU A 16 -15.60 13.92 -4.85
N GLN A 17 -16.56 13.09 -4.48
CA GLN A 17 -17.59 13.41 -3.49
C GLN A 17 -17.16 13.14 -2.05
N ALA A 18 -16.01 12.49 -1.83
CA ALA A 18 -15.50 12.24 -0.48
C ALA A 18 -15.16 13.57 0.21
N ILE A 19 -15.73 13.77 1.39
CA ILE A 19 -15.61 15.02 2.14
C ILE A 19 -14.46 15.01 3.17
N ASP A 20 -13.91 13.85 3.45
CA ASP A 20 -12.83 13.64 4.43
C ASP A 20 -11.96 12.43 4.08
N ALA A 21 -10.86 12.28 4.81
CA ALA A 21 -9.93 11.17 4.63
C ALA A 21 -10.59 9.79 4.83
N LYS A 22 -11.58 9.69 5.71
CA LYS A 22 -12.32 8.44 5.95
C LYS A 22 -13.16 8.03 4.75
N GLY A 23 -13.77 8.98 4.09
CA GLY A 23 -14.49 8.75 2.81
C GLY A 23 -13.54 8.26 1.73
N VAL A 24 -12.36 8.86 1.60
CA VAL A 24 -11.31 8.43 0.66
C VAL A 24 -10.86 7.00 0.97
N GLU A 25 -10.56 6.68 2.24
CA GLU A 25 -10.19 5.32 2.68
C GLU A 25 -11.26 4.29 2.27
N THR A 26 -12.52 4.61 2.53
CA THR A 26 -13.66 3.72 2.22
C THR A 26 -13.77 3.46 0.71
N CYS A 27 -13.65 4.49 -0.11
CA CYS A 27 -13.66 4.36 -1.58
C CYS A 27 -12.52 3.46 -2.07
N LEU A 28 -11.31 3.67 -1.57
CA LEU A 28 -10.14 2.89 -1.95
C LEU A 28 -10.29 1.41 -1.56
N LEU A 29 -10.74 1.13 -0.34
CA LEU A 29 -10.93 -0.25 0.12
C LEU A 29 -12.06 -0.96 -0.63
N THR A 30 -13.15 -0.25 -0.96
CA THR A 30 -14.25 -0.79 -1.77
C THR A 30 -13.75 -1.17 -3.17
N TYR A 31 -12.93 -0.32 -3.76
CA TYR A 31 -12.32 -0.59 -5.07
C TYR A 31 -11.33 -1.78 -4.99
N ALA A 32 -10.44 -1.77 -4.00
CA ALA A 32 -9.42 -2.78 -3.80
C ALA A 32 -9.98 -4.19 -3.51
N ALA A 33 -11.15 -4.28 -2.87
CA ALA A 33 -11.80 -5.54 -2.55
C ALA A 33 -12.08 -6.42 -3.78
N ARG A 34 -12.27 -5.81 -4.95
CA ARG A 34 -12.47 -6.52 -6.23
C ARG A 34 -11.27 -7.35 -6.65
N PHE A 35 -10.10 -7.01 -6.16
CA PHE A 35 -8.83 -7.64 -6.47
C PHE A 35 -8.31 -8.55 -5.35
N GLY A 36 -9.14 -8.81 -4.33
CA GLY A 36 -8.79 -9.65 -3.18
C GLY A 36 -8.06 -8.90 -2.06
N LEU A 37 -8.06 -7.56 -2.10
CA LEU A 37 -7.37 -6.71 -1.15
C LEU A 37 -8.36 -6.13 -0.13
N SER A 38 -8.06 -6.23 1.15
CA SER A 38 -8.96 -5.85 2.26
C SER A 38 -8.31 -4.93 3.30
N ALA A 39 -7.02 -4.72 3.19
CA ALA A 39 -6.24 -3.89 4.09
C ALA A 39 -5.58 -2.75 3.33
N LEU A 40 -5.38 -1.61 4.00
CA LEU A 40 -4.71 -0.44 3.45
C LEU A 40 -3.81 0.17 4.51
N PHE A 41 -2.56 0.34 4.14
CA PHE A 41 -1.63 1.23 4.82
C PHE A 41 -1.17 2.31 3.85
N ALA A 42 -1.23 3.56 4.25
CA ALA A 42 -0.70 4.65 3.45
C ALA A 42 0.03 5.65 4.33
N GLY A 43 1.13 6.16 3.85
CA GLY A 43 1.94 7.12 4.57
C GLY A 43 3.12 7.63 3.76
N TRP A 44 3.81 8.60 4.34
CA TRP A 44 5.07 9.08 3.80
C TRP A 44 6.15 8.03 3.98
N VAL A 45 6.89 7.74 2.92
CA VAL A 45 7.96 6.73 2.96
C VAL A 45 9.11 7.26 3.84
N PRO A 46 9.45 6.55 4.92
CA PRO A 46 10.55 6.97 5.77
C PRO A 46 11.89 6.80 5.05
N ARG A 47 12.84 7.67 5.37
CA ARG A 47 14.25 7.34 5.11
C ARG A 47 14.66 6.23 6.08
N LEU A 48 15.32 5.19 5.58
CA LEU A 48 15.77 4.07 6.41
C LEU A 48 17.02 4.47 7.23
N ASP A 49 16.89 5.50 8.04
CA ASP A 49 17.90 5.94 8.99
C ASP A 49 17.40 5.62 10.41
N PRO A 50 18.09 4.71 11.14
CA PRO A 50 17.68 4.32 12.50
C PRO A 50 17.56 5.47 13.48
N SER A 51 18.22 6.62 13.23
CA SER A 51 18.15 7.81 14.09
C SER A 51 16.79 8.52 14.01
N ILE A 52 15.96 8.22 13.01
CA ILE A 52 14.69 8.91 12.73
C ILE A 52 13.46 8.05 13.12
N ALA A 53 13.67 6.92 13.78
CA ALA A 53 12.60 5.94 14.11
C ALA A 53 11.41 6.53 14.91
N SER A 54 11.60 7.65 15.62
CA SER A 54 10.56 8.29 16.44
C SER A 54 9.49 9.06 15.66
N ASP A 55 9.70 9.27 14.34
CA ASP A 55 8.83 10.14 13.52
C ASP A 55 7.90 9.39 12.56
N ILE A 56 7.90 8.05 12.59
CA ILE A 56 7.14 7.23 11.63
C ILE A 56 5.63 7.37 11.85
N SER A 57 5.17 7.46 13.09
CA SER A 57 3.74 7.54 13.41
C SER A 57 3.08 8.84 12.91
N SER A 58 3.81 9.94 12.85
CA SER A 58 3.33 11.23 12.34
C SER A 58 3.15 11.25 10.81
N ARG A 59 3.64 10.22 10.12
CA ARG A 59 3.65 10.12 8.66
C ARG A 59 2.59 9.19 8.11
N ILE A 60 1.77 8.57 8.98
CA ILE A 60 0.71 7.66 8.57
C ILE A 60 -0.51 8.46 8.13
N LEU A 61 -1.01 8.18 6.93
CA LEU A 61 -2.25 8.72 6.38
C LEU A 61 -3.43 7.79 6.65
N PHE A 62 -3.26 6.50 6.38
CA PHE A 62 -4.24 5.45 6.63
C PHE A 62 -3.59 4.23 7.25
N GLN A 63 -4.31 3.59 8.17
CA GLN A 63 -3.89 2.34 8.80
C GLN A 63 -5.09 1.42 9.02
N LYS A 64 -5.62 0.86 7.95
CA LYS A 64 -6.68 -0.15 8.00
C LYS A 64 -6.05 -1.54 7.87
N LEU A 65 -5.45 -2.01 8.96
CA LEU A 65 -4.76 -3.30 9.09
C LEU A 65 -5.39 -4.12 10.22
N PRO A 66 -5.21 -5.45 10.24
CA PRO A 66 -5.49 -6.24 11.43
C PRO A 66 -4.73 -5.66 12.64
N PRO A 67 -5.42 -5.32 13.75
CA PRO A 67 -4.81 -4.59 14.88
C PRO A 67 -3.60 -5.32 15.48
N GLU A 68 -3.68 -6.64 15.60
CA GLU A 68 -2.59 -7.47 16.13
C GLU A 68 -1.36 -7.45 15.24
N TRP A 69 -1.56 -7.42 13.90
CA TRP A 69 -0.46 -7.27 12.96
C TRP A 69 0.19 -5.90 13.07
N ALA A 70 -0.61 -4.84 13.08
CA ALA A 70 -0.09 -3.48 13.23
C ALA A 70 0.73 -3.32 14.52
N ALA A 71 0.23 -3.87 15.64
CA ALA A 71 0.94 -3.86 16.91
C ALA A 71 2.27 -4.63 16.85
N ARG A 72 2.28 -5.83 16.24
CA ARG A 72 3.49 -6.65 16.06
C ARG A 72 4.51 -5.93 15.17
N TYR A 73 4.06 -5.42 14.04
CA TYR A 73 4.90 -4.69 13.07
C TYR A 73 5.64 -3.53 13.74
N ASN A 74 4.92 -2.73 14.51
CA ASN A 74 5.51 -1.59 15.23
C ASN A 74 6.44 -2.04 16.36
N LYS A 75 6.03 -3.01 17.18
CA LYS A 75 6.83 -3.51 18.31
C LYS A 75 8.17 -4.11 17.85
N GLN A 76 8.18 -4.78 16.71
CA GLN A 76 9.38 -5.42 16.16
C GLN A 76 10.20 -4.50 15.26
N ASN A 77 9.75 -3.26 15.04
CA ASN A 77 10.37 -2.30 14.10
C ASN A 77 10.56 -2.89 12.69
N TYR A 78 9.55 -3.61 12.20
CA TYR A 78 9.62 -4.29 10.90
C TYR A 78 9.80 -3.35 9.72
N VAL A 79 9.50 -2.07 9.86
CA VAL A 79 9.75 -1.05 8.84
C VAL A 79 11.20 -1.06 8.31
N PHE A 80 12.18 -1.43 9.15
CA PHE A 80 13.58 -1.51 8.76
C PHE A 80 13.96 -2.82 8.07
N LEU A 81 13.12 -3.85 8.18
CA LEU A 81 13.33 -5.18 7.61
C LEU A 81 12.41 -5.46 6.42
N ASP A 82 11.35 -4.68 6.29
CA ASP A 82 10.29 -4.93 5.32
C ASP A 82 10.79 -4.78 3.87
N PRO A 83 10.76 -5.85 3.07
CA PRO A 83 11.18 -5.82 1.67
C PRO A 83 10.41 -4.79 0.83
N VAL A 84 9.13 -4.53 1.16
CA VAL A 84 8.31 -3.51 0.50
C VAL A 84 8.90 -2.11 0.75
N VAL A 85 9.23 -1.80 2.01
CA VAL A 85 9.82 -0.51 2.37
C VAL A 85 11.22 -0.34 1.77
N GLN A 86 12.01 -1.42 1.73
CA GLN A 86 13.33 -1.40 1.08
C GLN A 86 13.21 -1.12 -0.41
N ARG A 87 12.27 -1.77 -1.11
CA ARG A 87 12.04 -1.54 -2.53
C ARG A 87 11.57 -0.11 -2.81
N LEU A 88 10.74 0.47 -1.96
CA LEU A 88 10.29 1.86 -2.06
C LEU A 88 11.43 2.90 -1.99
N GLN A 89 12.60 2.54 -1.48
CA GLN A 89 13.75 3.46 -1.48
C GLN A 89 14.26 3.75 -2.90
N THR A 90 14.07 2.83 -3.85
CA THR A 90 14.63 2.91 -5.20
C THR A 90 13.61 2.80 -6.33
N ASP A 91 12.49 2.11 -6.12
CA ASP A 91 11.45 1.88 -7.14
C ASP A 91 10.31 2.90 -6.99
N ARG A 92 9.91 3.50 -8.08
CA ARG A 92 8.80 4.48 -8.18
C ARG A 92 7.62 3.96 -8.98
N ASN A 93 7.74 2.76 -9.51
CA ASN A 93 6.66 2.10 -10.23
C ASN A 93 5.77 1.32 -9.25
N LEU A 94 4.55 1.03 -9.68
CA LEU A 94 3.67 0.10 -8.99
C LEU A 94 4.31 -1.29 -8.97
N PHE A 95 4.23 -2.00 -7.85
CA PHE A 95 4.73 -3.37 -7.70
C PHE A 95 3.89 -4.17 -6.70
N SER A 96 3.92 -5.50 -6.81
CA SER A 96 3.31 -6.39 -5.82
C SER A 96 4.24 -6.66 -4.63
N TRP A 97 3.67 -7.12 -3.51
CA TRP A 97 4.48 -7.60 -2.39
C TRP A 97 5.36 -8.79 -2.81
N THR A 98 4.81 -9.69 -3.63
CA THR A 98 5.55 -10.82 -4.20
C THR A 98 6.78 -10.32 -4.98
N ASP A 99 6.66 -9.27 -5.78
CA ASP A 99 7.81 -8.69 -6.49
C ASP A 99 8.88 -8.17 -5.51
N ALA A 100 8.46 -7.52 -4.43
CA ALA A 100 9.37 -7.04 -3.40
C ALA A 100 10.08 -8.21 -2.69
N TYR A 101 9.35 -9.27 -2.34
CA TYR A 101 9.90 -10.46 -1.71
C TYR A 101 10.89 -11.18 -2.61
N ASN A 102 10.58 -11.35 -3.90
CA ASN A 102 11.44 -12.01 -4.87
C ASN A 102 12.73 -11.23 -5.17
N SER A 103 12.69 -9.91 -5.07
CA SER A 103 13.86 -9.05 -5.29
C SER A 103 14.69 -8.77 -4.03
N CYS A 104 14.20 -9.18 -2.85
CA CYS A 104 14.90 -8.97 -1.60
C CYS A 104 16.07 -9.95 -1.43
N SER A 105 17.26 -9.42 -1.10
CA SER A 105 18.46 -10.25 -0.86
C SER A 105 18.42 -11.02 0.46
N SER A 106 17.61 -10.59 1.43
CA SER A 106 17.46 -11.23 2.74
C SER A 106 16.25 -12.16 2.77
N SER A 107 16.49 -13.47 2.61
CA SER A 107 15.42 -14.48 2.74
C SER A 107 14.84 -14.56 4.17
N ASN A 108 15.64 -14.19 5.19
CA ASN A 108 15.19 -14.16 6.59
C ASN A 108 14.18 -13.01 6.81
N ASP A 109 14.42 -11.84 6.23
CA ASP A 109 13.49 -10.70 6.33
C ASP A 109 12.17 -10.99 5.62
N VAL A 110 12.21 -11.61 4.42
CA VAL A 110 11.03 -12.07 3.70
C VAL A 110 10.21 -13.06 4.52
N LYS A 111 10.86 -14.06 5.12
CA LYS A 111 10.18 -15.06 5.96
C LYS A 111 9.59 -14.42 7.22
N ARG A 112 10.30 -13.48 7.80
CA ARG A 112 9.89 -12.85 9.05
C ARG A 112 8.72 -11.91 8.81
N VAL A 113 8.85 -10.94 7.92
CA VAL A 113 7.79 -9.96 7.66
C VAL A 113 6.65 -10.58 6.85
N GLY A 114 6.94 -11.17 5.70
CA GLY A 114 5.93 -11.76 4.82
C GLY A 114 5.26 -13.00 5.43
N GLY A 115 6.05 -13.88 6.07
CA GLY A 115 5.53 -15.07 6.73
C GLY A 115 4.61 -14.73 7.90
N GLU A 116 5.00 -13.79 8.76
CA GLU A 116 4.16 -13.38 9.87
C GLU A 116 2.92 -12.57 9.43
N ALA A 117 3.03 -11.73 8.40
CA ALA A 117 1.88 -11.03 7.82
C ALA A 117 0.81 -12.01 7.32
N SER A 118 1.23 -13.15 6.74
CA SER A 118 0.32 -14.19 6.24
C SER A 118 -0.52 -14.85 7.35
N GLU A 119 -0.04 -14.88 8.58
CA GLU A 119 -0.82 -15.37 9.74
C GLU A 119 -2.07 -14.52 10.00
N PHE A 120 -2.07 -13.27 9.54
CA PHE A 120 -3.18 -12.32 9.66
C PHE A 120 -3.98 -12.15 8.35
N GLY A 121 -3.82 -13.09 7.40
CA GLY A 121 -4.52 -13.03 6.12
C GLY A 121 -3.91 -12.05 5.10
N LEU A 122 -2.73 -11.53 5.38
CA LEU A 122 -2.00 -10.62 4.50
C LEU A 122 -0.93 -11.40 3.73
N VAL A 123 -1.35 -12.08 2.66
CA VAL A 123 -0.52 -13.00 1.88
C VAL A 123 0.19 -12.30 0.73
N ASP A 124 -0.52 -11.44 0.02
CA ASP A 124 0.03 -10.63 -1.06
C ASP A 124 -0.62 -9.25 -1.08
N GLY A 125 -0.08 -8.36 -1.87
CA GLY A 125 -0.57 -6.99 -1.93
C GLY A 125 0.00 -6.20 -3.10
N LEU A 126 -0.47 -4.97 -3.20
CA LEU A 126 -0.11 -4.03 -4.24
C LEU A 126 0.39 -2.73 -3.61
N VAL A 127 1.49 -2.22 -4.10
CA VAL A 127 2.08 -0.95 -3.65
C VAL A 127 2.03 0.06 -4.77
N VAL A 128 1.46 1.22 -4.48
CA VAL A 128 1.41 2.36 -5.40
C VAL A 128 2.24 3.50 -4.79
N PRO A 129 3.46 3.74 -5.29
CA PRO A 129 4.26 4.90 -4.90
C PRO A 129 3.64 6.18 -5.47
N ILE A 130 3.56 7.22 -4.65
CA ILE A 130 3.03 8.53 -5.03
C ILE A 130 4.13 9.57 -4.77
N GLN A 131 4.61 10.18 -5.83
CA GLN A 131 5.60 11.25 -5.70
C GLN A 131 4.91 12.61 -5.85
N SER A 132 5.07 13.46 -4.85
CA SER A 132 4.58 14.85 -4.90
C SER A 132 5.53 15.73 -5.72
N VAL A 133 5.01 16.90 -6.11
CA VAL A 133 5.74 17.86 -6.97
C VAL A 133 7.04 18.36 -6.31
N ASP A 134 7.08 18.44 -4.97
CA ASP A 134 8.26 18.83 -4.19
C ASP A 134 9.24 17.67 -3.94
N GLY A 135 8.96 16.49 -4.51
CA GLY A 135 9.83 15.32 -4.43
C GLY A 135 9.62 14.44 -3.21
N ALA A 136 8.67 14.77 -2.32
CA ALA A 136 8.31 13.87 -1.23
C ALA A 136 7.64 12.60 -1.77
N LEU A 137 7.92 11.46 -1.13
CA LEU A 137 7.40 10.16 -1.53
C LEU A 137 6.42 9.65 -0.49
N ALA A 138 5.20 9.39 -0.91
CA ALA A 138 4.22 8.60 -0.17
C ALA A 138 4.04 7.23 -0.83
N ALA A 139 3.50 6.28 -0.10
CA ALA A 139 3.12 5.00 -0.65
C ALA A 139 1.77 4.56 -0.09
N PHE A 140 0.99 3.94 -0.96
CA PHE A 140 -0.26 3.26 -0.61
C PHE A 140 -0.01 1.77 -0.80
N SER A 141 -0.06 1.02 0.30
CA SER A 141 0.14 -0.44 0.30
C SER A 141 -1.18 -1.11 0.65
N PHE A 142 -1.73 -1.84 -0.31
CA PHE A 142 -2.95 -2.61 -0.17
C PHE A 142 -2.57 -4.08 0.04
N GLY A 143 -3.19 -4.74 1.01
CA GLY A 143 -2.92 -6.14 1.31
C GLY A 143 -4.17 -6.98 1.42
N GLY A 144 -4.03 -8.28 1.22
CA GLY A 144 -5.13 -9.24 1.34
C GLY A 144 -4.68 -10.68 1.21
N GLY A 145 -5.65 -11.59 1.15
CA GLY A 145 -5.40 -13.03 1.02
C GLY A 145 -4.90 -13.45 -0.35
N ARG A 146 -5.11 -12.61 -1.35
CA ARG A 146 -4.69 -12.83 -2.75
C ARG A 146 -4.60 -11.49 -3.47
N LEU A 147 -3.92 -11.49 -4.60
CA LEU A 147 -3.89 -10.38 -5.54
C LEU A 147 -4.31 -10.88 -6.92
N GLU A 148 -5.49 -10.48 -7.37
CA GLU A 148 -6.05 -10.82 -8.68
C GLU A 148 -6.06 -9.56 -9.56
N LEU A 149 -4.92 -9.22 -10.16
CA LEU A 149 -4.73 -7.98 -10.89
C LEU A 149 -4.00 -8.24 -12.22
N GLY A 150 -4.68 -7.93 -13.33
CA GLY A 150 -4.07 -7.89 -14.66
C GLY A 150 -3.32 -6.58 -14.89
N GLU A 151 -2.56 -6.49 -15.99
CA GLU A 151 -1.77 -5.29 -16.32
C GLU A 151 -2.65 -4.05 -16.52
N GLU A 152 -3.79 -4.20 -17.18
CA GLU A 152 -4.73 -3.09 -17.43
C GLU A 152 -5.36 -2.60 -16.12
N ASP A 153 -5.73 -3.54 -15.24
CA ASP A 153 -6.27 -3.23 -13.92
C ASP A 153 -5.22 -2.55 -13.03
N ALA A 154 -3.94 -2.94 -13.16
CA ALA A 154 -2.84 -2.31 -12.44
C ALA A 154 -2.70 -0.83 -12.81
N ALA A 155 -2.79 -0.50 -14.10
CA ALA A 155 -2.76 0.89 -14.56
C ALA A 155 -3.95 1.69 -14.04
N ALA A 156 -5.16 1.13 -14.10
CA ALA A 156 -6.37 1.76 -13.56
C ALA A 156 -6.27 1.96 -12.04
N PHE A 157 -5.74 0.96 -11.32
CA PHE A 157 -5.53 1.03 -9.88
C PHE A 157 -4.57 2.16 -9.51
N ALA A 158 -3.48 2.32 -10.26
CA ALA A 158 -2.54 3.43 -10.06
C ALA A 158 -3.21 4.79 -10.26
N VAL A 159 -4.05 4.95 -11.32
CA VAL A 159 -4.80 6.19 -11.58
C VAL A 159 -5.75 6.51 -10.43
N VAL A 160 -6.54 5.53 -9.98
CA VAL A 160 -7.48 5.69 -8.86
C VAL A 160 -6.75 6.11 -7.58
N THR A 161 -5.63 5.45 -7.27
CA THR A 161 -4.86 5.74 -6.05
C THR A 161 -4.20 7.13 -6.11
N ASN A 162 -3.65 7.52 -7.28
CA ASN A 162 -3.10 8.86 -7.46
C ASN A 162 -4.18 9.95 -7.33
N PHE A 163 -5.37 9.72 -7.90
CA PHE A 163 -6.49 10.64 -7.74
C PHE A 163 -6.91 10.77 -6.27
N ALA A 164 -7.00 9.63 -5.57
CA ALA A 164 -7.32 9.61 -4.14
C ALA A 164 -6.30 10.38 -3.30
N ALA A 165 -5.00 10.22 -3.60
CA ALA A 165 -3.92 10.94 -2.92
C ALA A 165 -4.07 12.47 -3.08
N GLY A 166 -4.52 12.94 -4.25
CA GLY A 166 -4.80 14.36 -4.50
C GLY A 166 -6.01 14.91 -3.74
N ARG A 167 -6.80 14.05 -3.07
CA ARG A 167 -7.96 14.44 -2.25
C ARG A 167 -7.63 14.58 -0.75
N LEU A 168 -6.41 14.24 -0.35
CA LEU A 168 -5.91 14.31 1.03
C LEU A 168 -5.16 15.60 1.30
#